data_f2d4c98a88fbf6b5fee47dbe05234c49
#
_entry.id   f2d4c98a88fbf6b5fee47dbe05234c49
#
_cell.length_a   1.000
_cell.length_b   1.000
_cell.length_c   1.000
_cell.angle_alpha   90.00
_cell.angle_beta   90.00
_cell.angle_gamma   90.00
#
_symmetry.space_group_name_H-M   'P 1'
#
loop_
_entity.id
_entity.type
_entity.pdbx_description
1 polymer ?
#
loop_
_entity_poly.entity_id
_entity_poly.type
_entity_poly.pdbx_seq_one_letter_code
_entity_poly.pdbx_strand_id
1 'polypeptide(L)'
;VDSAAGGAGRSPRWPARWPVQPVPPGRWARQEPTVGQARPAVIAAAARRARARPSGNWFAFAASRDVRADRPFGTHVAGRELVAWRDEHGGLVVGPGACPHLGAPLAEGRVACGQLLCRWHGLALRAGGTAEWRPLPAHDDGVLTWVRLDAEGGEEPTERPVLPARPGLGGAVAAVARLEGVCEPSDVVANRLDPWHGSWFHPYSFTRLTVVHAPSTTATDGDDRFVVDVTFRVGPRLGVPVRAEFTCPERRTVVMRIVSGEGEGSVVETHATPLGPGRDGRPRTAVLEATIATSRRPGFTVARGLAPVVRAAMRRAATRLWRDDLAYAERRYALRAAEAGGRSERGHT
;
A
#
# COMPACT_ATOMS: atom_id res chain seq x y z
N VAL A 1 -17.88 10.07 47.12
CA VAL A 1 -18.73 8.94 46.73
C VAL A 1 -19.50 9.37 45.52
N ASP A 2 -19.02 8.97 44.31
CA ASP A 2 -19.87 8.54 43.21
C ASP A 2 -18.98 8.02 42.08
N SER A 3 -19.04 6.72 41.90
CA SER A 3 -18.36 5.98 40.86
C SER A 3 -19.07 6.20 39.53
N ALA A 4 -18.41 6.86 38.57
CA ALA A 4 -18.83 6.85 37.18
C ALA A 4 -18.38 5.56 36.52
N ALA A 5 -19.29 4.60 36.44
CA ALA A 5 -19.12 3.37 35.67
C ALA A 5 -18.89 3.68 34.20
N GLY A 6 -17.73 3.26 33.68
CA GLY A 6 -17.40 3.32 32.25
C GLY A 6 -18.38 2.47 31.44
N GLY A 7 -19.19 3.13 30.62
CA GLY A 7 -20.05 2.47 29.66
C GLY A 7 -19.25 1.73 28.62
N ALA A 8 -19.15 0.40 28.73
CA ALA A 8 -18.66 -0.46 27.67
C ALA A 8 -19.51 -0.23 26.41
N GLY A 9 -18.93 0.41 25.40
CA GLY A 9 -19.56 0.69 24.14
C GLY A 9 -20.07 -0.60 23.51
N ARG A 10 -21.38 -0.73 23.42
CA ARG A 10 -22.05 -1.85 22.72
C ARG A 10 -21.55 -1.85 21.28
N SER A 11 -20.87 -2.93 20.91
CA SER A 11 -20.55 -3.18 19.50
C SER A 11 -21.81 -3.05 18.65
N PRO A 12 -21.81 -2.26 17.57
CA PRO A 12 -23.00 -2.13 16.73
C PRO A 12 -23.38 -3.52 16.21
N ARG A 13 -24.61 -3.96 16.52
CA ARG A 13 -25.18 -5.19 15.95
C ARG A 13 -25.47 -4.92 14.47
N TRP A 14 -24.65 -5.45 13.59
CA TRP A 14 -24.83 -5.37 12.14
C TRP A 14 -26.03 -6.23 11.72
N PRO A 15 -26.92 -5.72 10.86
CA PRO A 15 -28.04 -6.51 10.39
C PRO A 15 -27.54 -7.72 9.58
N ALA A 16 -27.86 -8.92 10.01
CA ALA A 16 -27.40 -10.16 9.40
C ALA A 16 -27.91 -10.37 7.95
N ARG A 17 -28.94 -9.64 7.52
CA ARG A 17 -29.64 -9.88 6.25
C ARG A 17 -29.27 -8.93 5.10
N TRP A 18 -28.87 -7.67 5.36
CA TRP A 18 -28.56 -6.70 4.31
C TRP A 18 -27.38 -5.80 4.71
N PRO A 19 -26.25 -5.90 4.00
CA PRO A 19 -25.04 -5.16 4.38
C PRO A 19 -25.12 -3.67 4.04
N VAL A 20 -25.93 -3.31 3.04
CA VAL A 20 -26.04 -1.95 2.55
C VAL A 20 -27.09 -1.21 3.36
N GLN A 21 -26.72 -0.06 3.90
CA GLN A 21 -27.61 0.80 4.70
C GLN A 21 -27.87 2.12 4.01
N PRO A 22 -29.07 2.69 4.13
CA PRO A 22 -29.34 4.04 3.67
C PRO A 22 -28.55 5.06 4.50
N VAL A 23 -27.96 6.02 3.80
CA VAL A 23 -27.29 7.17 4.41
C VAL A 23 -28.06 8.42 4.02
N PRO A 24 -28.77 9.06 4.96
CA PRO A 24 -29.55 10.25 4.69
C PRO A 24 -28.70 11.39 4.12
N PRO A 25 -29.20 12.13 3.11
CA PRO A 25 -28.42 13.17 2.42
C PRO A 25 -27.82 14.25 3.31
N GLY A 26 -28.50 14.67 4.36
CA GLY A 26 -28.03 15.74 5.25
C GLY A 26 -26.89 15.34 6.21
N ARG A 27 -26.60 14.06 6.38
CA ARG A 27 -25.55 13.61 7.33
C ARG A 27 -24.14 13.63 6.75
N TRP A 28 -23.98 13.71 5.44
CA TRP A 28 -22.67 13.83 4.81
C TRP A 28 -22.00 15.19 5.07
N ALA A 29 -22.81 16.25 5.17
CA ALA A 29 -22.35 17.60 5.42
C ALA A 29 -22.12 17.90 6.92
N ARG A 30 -22.43 16.96 7.80
CA ARG A 30 -22.36 17.14 9.26
C ARG A 30 -21.42 16.13 9.91
N GLN A 31 -20.26 15.91 9.30
CA GLN A 31 -19.19 15.19 9.95
C GLN A 31 -18.67 16.05 11.12
N GLU A 32 -18.63 15.49 12.32
CA GLU A 32 -18.04 16.19 13.47
C GLU A 32 -16.52 16.38 13.26
N PRO A 33 -15.96 17.55 13.58
CA PRO A 33 -14.53 17.80 13.48
C PRO A 33 -13.72 16.78 14.29
N THR A 34 -12.74 16.15 13.65
CA THR A 34 -11.87 15.14 14.27
C THR A 34 -10.55 15.72 14.78
N VAL A 35 -10.33 17.03 14.61
CA VAL A 35 -9.07 17.72 14.98
C VAL A 35 -8.69 17.52 16.45
N GLY A 36 -9.66 17.47 17.37
CA GLY A 36 -9.39 17.24 18.80
C GLY A 36 -8.91 15.82 19.13
N GLN A 37 -9.21 14.85 18.27
CA GLN A 37 -8.83 13.44 18.42
C GLN A 37 -7.58 13.10 17.63
N ALA A 38 -7.37 13.74 16.46
CA ALA A 38 -6.25 13.54 15.55
C ALA A 38 -4.97 14.17 16.12
N ARG A 39 -4.39 13.53 17.13
CA ARG A 39 -3.19 14.04 17.83
C ARG A 39 -1.93 13.73 17.02
N PRO A 40 -1.18 14.75 16.53
CA PRO A 40 0.04 14.54 15.73
C PRO A 40 1.08 13.67 16.41
N ALA A 41 1.21 13.76 17.75
CA ALA A 41 2.14 12.96 18.53
C ALA A 41 1.84 11.45 18.45
N VAL A 42 0.57 11.05 18.40
CA VAL A 42 0.15 9.64 18.27
C VAL A 42 0.54 9.10 16.90
N ILE A 43 0.23 9.84 15.84
CA ILE A 43 0.57 9.47 14.45
C ILE A 43 2.09 9.39 14.29
N ALA A 44 2.83 10.37 14.80
CA ALA A 44 4.29 10.40 14.74
C ALA A 44 4.92 9.23 15.53
N ALA A 45 4.38 8.87 16.69
CA ALA A 45 4.85 7.74 17.47
C ALA A 45 4.61 6.40 16.75
N ALA A 46 3.42 6.19 16.21
CA ALA A 46 3.09 5.00 15.42
C ALA A 46 4.00 4.89 14.17
N ALA A 47 4.22 5.98 13.44
CA ALA A 47 5.12 6.01 12.29
C ALA A 47 6.58 5.73 12.66
N ARG A 48 7.05 6.16 13.85
CA ARG A 48 8.40 5.81 14.35
C ARG A 48 8.52 4.31 14.65
N ARG A 49 7.51 3.72 15.32
CA ARG A 49 7.49 2.27 15.58
C ARG A 49 7.44 1.46 14.28
N ALA A 50 6.60 1.86 13.32
CA ALA A 50 6.57 1.24 11.99
C ALA A 50 7.96 1.25 11.34
N ARG A 51 8.67 2.40 11.37
CA ARG A 51 10.03 2.53 10.80
C ARG A 51 11.05 1.59 11.45
N ALA A 52 10.89 1.23 12.71
CA ALA A 52 11.78 0.33 13.42
C ALA A 52 11.57 -1.14 13.07
N ARG A 53 10.47 -1.48 12.40
CA ARG A 53 10.17 -2.86 12.01
C ARG A 53 10.99 -3.28 10.80
N PRO A 54 11.61 -4.48 10.82
CA PRO A 54 12.42 -4.95 9.72
C PRO A 54 11.55 -5.27 8.50
N SER A 55 12.11 -5.05 7.31
CA SER A 55 11.54 -5.43 6.01
C SER A 55 12.28 -6.61 5.37
N GLY A 56 13.43 -6.99 5.91
CA GLY A 56 14.34 -8.00 5.34
C GLY A 56 14.85 -7.60 3.96
N ASN A 57 14.98 -6.29 3.69
CA ASN A 57 15.43 -5.70 2.41
C ASN A 57 14.49 -5.95 1.22
N TRP A 58 13.24 -6.37 1.46
CA TRP A 58 12.26 -6.61 0.40
C TRP A 58 11.46 -5.35 0.05
N PHE A 59 11.23 -5.14 -1.25
CA PHE A 59 10.48 -4.02 -1.80
C PHE A 59 9.41 -4.54 -2.77
N ALA A 60 8.15 -4.25 -2.52
CA ALA A 60 7.09 -4.46 -3.50
C ALA A 60 7.25 -3.45 -4.64
N PHE A 61 7.21 -3.86 -5.91
CA PHE A 61 7.45 -2.94 -7.02
C PHE A 61 6.36 -2.92 -8.09
N ALA A 62 5.58 -3.99 -8.25
CA ALA A 62 4.50 -4.06 -9.23
C ALA A 62 3.37 -4.99 -8.79
N ALA A 63 2.22 -4.89 -9.43
CA ALA A 63 1.24 -5.95 -9.37
C ALA A 63 1.75 -7.19 -10.11
N SER A 64 1.53 -8.39 -9.55
CA SER A 64 1.96 -9.64 -10.19
C SER A 64 1.50 -9.76 -11.65
N ARG A 65 0.32 -9.23 -11.97
CA ARG A 65 -0.29 -9.24 -13.31
C ARG A 65 0.34 -8.25 -14.29
N ASP A 66 1.06 -7.24 -13.81
CA ASP A 66 1.69 -6.23 -14.64
C ASP A 66 3.04 -6.71 -15.18
N VAL A 67 3.67 -7.68 -14.49
CA VAL A 67 4.86 -8.38 -15.00
C VAL A 67 4.40 -9.52 -15.89
N ARG A 68 4.52 -9.33 -17.19
CA ARG A 68 3.97 -10.21 -18.25
C ARG A 68 5.03 -11.14 -18.82
N ALA A 69 4.55 -12.19 -19.52
CA ALA A 69 5.42 -13.15 -20.23
C ALA A 69 5.82 -12.71 -21.64
N ASP A 70 5.13 -11.69 -22.20
CA ASP A 70 5.30 -11.21 -23.56
C ASP A 70 6.15 -9.93 -23.68
N ARG A 71 6.43 -9.25 -22.56
CA ARG A 71 7.20 -8.00 -22.54
C ARG A 71 7.86 -7.76 -21.18
N PRO A 72 9.01 -7.07 -21.16
CA PRO A 72 9.65 -6.69 -19.92
C PRO A 72 8.87 -5.58 -19.19
N PHE A 73 9.02 -5.54 -17.88
CA PHE A 73 8.55 -4.49 -17.01
C PHE A 73 9.76 -3.75 -16.41
N GLY A 74 9.91 -2.46 -16.72
CA GLY A 74 10.96 -1.61 -16.19
C GLY A 74 10.47 -0.78 -15.01
N THR A 75 11.31 -0.61 -14.00
CA THR A 75 11.04 0.23 -12.83
C THR A 75 12.32 0.69 -12.16
N HIS A 76 12.18 1.62 -11.21
CA HIS A 76 13.24 1.96 -10.26
C HIS A 76 12.80 1.55 -8.86
N VAL A 77 13.74 1.06 -8.05
CA VAL A 77 13.54 0.77 -6.63
C VAL A 77 14.79 1.23 -5.89
N ALA A 78 14.63 2.08 -4.89
CA ALA A 78 15.72 2.65 -4.09
C ALA A 78 16.86 3.25 -4.94
N GLY A 79 16.53 3.88 -6.07
CA GLY A 79 17.48 4.49 -7.00
C GLY A 79 18.09 3.52 -8.02
N ARG A 80 17.83 2.22 -7.92
CA ARG A 80 18.30 1.24 -8.90
C ARG A 80 17.31 1.05 -10.04
N GLU A 81 17.80 1.12 -11.27
CA GLU A 81 17.04 0.71 -12.46
C GLU A 81 16.93 -0.82 -12.49
N LEU A 82 15.71 -1.32 -12.61
CA LEU A 82 15.38 -2.74 -12.61
C LEU A 82 14.54 -3.11 -13.82
N VAL A 83 14.69 -4.34 -14.26
CA VAL A 83 13.82 -4.98 -15.24
C VAL A 83 13.27 -6.29 -14.66
N ALA A 84 12.01 -6.58 -14.96
CA ALA A 84 11.37 -7.83 -14.58
C ALA A 84 10.62 -8.45 -15.78
N TRP A 85 10.57 -9.78 -15.83
CA TRP A 85 9.77 -10.53 -16.80
C TRP A 85 9.39 -11.90 -16.25
N ARG A 86 8.65 -12.68 -17.04
CA ARG A 86 8.37 -14.09 -16.74
C ARG A 86 9.22 -15.00 -17.62
N ASP A 87 9.83 -16.00 -17.02
CA ASP A 87 10.53 -17.08 -17.75
C ASP A 87 9.55 -18.02 -18.46
N GLU A 88 10.04 -19.05 -19.11
CA GLU A 88 9.25 -20.05 -19.86
C GLU A 88 8.28 -20.85 -18.99
N HIS A 89 8.54 -20.95 -17.69
CA HIS A 89 7.70 -21.63 -16.69
C HIS A 89 6.74 -20.66 -15.96
N GLY A 90 6.75 -19.36 -16.33
CA GLY A 90 5.99 -18.31 -15.66
C GLY A 90 6.64 -17.79 -14.39
N GLY A 91 7.85 -18.24 -14.06
CA GLY A 91 8.65 -17.77 -12.92
C GLY A 91 9.02 -16.29 -13.07
N LEU A 92 9.00 -15.55 -11.96
CA LEU A 92 9.42 -14.15 -11.93
C LEU A 92 10.94 -14.04 -11.98
N VAL A 93 11.45 -13.28 -12.93
CA VAL A 93 12.87 -12.92 -13.03
C VAL A 93 12.99 -11.41 -12.86
N VAL A 94 13.86 -10.96 -11.98
CA VAL A 94 14.16 -9.55 -11.74
C VAL A 94 15.66 -9.34 -11.74
N GLY A 95 16.14 -8.25 -12.31
CA GLY A 95 17.56 -7.93 -12.29
C GLY A 95 17.86 -6.50 -12.70
N PRO A 96 19.14 -6.12 -12.84
CA PRO A 96 19.55 -4.79 -13.29
C PRO A 96 18.91 -4.41 -14.61
N GLY A 97 18.41 -3.16 -14.71
CA GLY A 97 17.70 -2.65 -15.89
C GLY A 97 18.60 -2.29 -17.06
N ALA A 98 19.89 -2.07 -16.81
CA ALA A 98 20.89 -1.79 -17.84
C ALA A 98 21.46 -3.07 -18.45
N CYS A 99 21.54 -3.13 -19.77
CA CYS A 99 22.16 -4.23 -20.49
C CYS A 99 23.68 -4.28 -20.21
N PRO A 100 24.25 -5.44 -19.84
CA PRO A 100 25.67 -5.55 -19.49
C PRO A 100 26.60 -5.27 -20.66
N HIS A 101 26.14 -5.36 -21.91
CA HIS A 101 26.96 -5.10 -23.08
C HIS A 101 27.34 -3.61 -23.20
N LEU A 102 26.36 -2.73 -23.39
CA LEU A 102 26.57 -1.29 -23.57
C LEU A 102 25.52 -0.40 -22.86
N GLY A 103 24.90 -0.90 -21.81
CA GLY A 103 23.99 -0.12 -20.96
C GLY A 103 22.61 0.18 -21.56
N ALA A 104 22.17 -0.52 -22.64
CA ALA A 104 20.84 -0.33 -23.18
C ALA A 104 19.75 -0.55 -22.12
N PRO A 105 18.65 0.25 -22.11
CA PRO A 105 17.55 0.03 -21.19
C PRO A 105 16.81 -1.27 -21.55
N LEU A 106 16.94 -2.28 -20.70
CA LEU A 106 16.37 -3.62 -20.91
C LEU A 106 14.83 -3.60 -20.89
N ALA A 107 14.23 -2.60 -20.27
CA ALA A 107 12.78 -2.36 -20.30
C ALA A 107 12.23 -2.10 -21.71
N GLU A 108 13.07 -1.66 -22.67
CA GLU A 108 12.73 -1.46 -24.07
C GLU A 108 12.92 -2.72 -24.93
N GLY A 109 13.39 -3.79 -24.33
CA GLY A 109 13.59 -5.08 -24.97
C GLY A 109 12.28 -5.80 -25.29
N ARG A 110 12.38 -7.08 -25.59
CA ARG A 110 11.22 -7.98 -25.76
C ARG A 110 11.46 -9.29 -25.05
N VAL A 111 10.40 -9.96 -24.65
CA VAL A 111 10.48 -11.31 -24.11
C VAL A 111 10.07 -12.32 -25.19
N ALA A 112 10.90 -13.34 -25.40
CA ALA A 112 10.63 -14.43 -26.32
C ALA A 112 11.15 -15.74 -25.72
N CYS A 113 10.34 -16.79 -25.72
CA CYS A 113 10.68 -18.09 -25.13
C CYS A 113 11.26 -17.96 -23.71
N GLY A 114 10.62 -17.13 -22.86
CA GLY A 114 11.06 -16.90 -21.48
C GLY A 114 12.37 -16.13 -21.31
N GLN A 115 12.97 -15.64 -22.39
CA GLN A 115 14.23 -14.89 -22.36
C GLN A 115 13.97 -13.41 -22.69
N LEU A 116 14.66 -12.53 -21.99
CA LEU A 116 14.68 -11.10 -22.29
C LEU A 116 15.76 -10.81 -23.35
N LEU A 117 15.33 -10.27 -24.50
CA LEU A 117 16.21 -9.90 -25.60
C LEU A 117 16.43 -8.39 -25.61
N CYS A 118 17.70 -7.99 -25.45
CA CYS A 118 18.10 -6.58 -25.53
C CYS A 118 17.79 -6.01 -26.93
N ARG A 119 17.18 -4.83 -26.96
CA ARG A 119 16.77 -4.18 -28.23
C ARG A 119 17.94 -3.75 -29.12
N TRP A 120 19.10 -3.40 -28.51
CA TRP A 120 20.20 -2.85 -29.29
C TRP A 120 20.93 -3.92 -30.10
N HIS A 121 21.34 -5.06 -29.49
CA HIS A 121 22.16 -6.05 -30.17
C HIS A 121 21.68 -7.50 -30.02
N GLY A 122 20.46 -7.70 -29.49
CA GLY A 122 19.88 -9.04 -29.37
C GLY A 122 20.45 -9.91 -28.26
N LEU A 123 21.26 -9.34 -27.33
CA LEU A 123 21.74 -10.11 -26.18
C LEU A 123 20.56 -10.74 -25.44
N ALA A 124 20.60 -12.07 -25.28
CA ALA A 124 19.58 -12.84 -24.59
C ALA A 124 19.94 -13.05 -23.12
N LEU A 125 19.06 -12.60 -22.23
CA LEU A 125 19.18 -12.80 -20.77
C LEU A 125 18.19 -13.86 -20.30
N ARG A 126 18.64 -14.75 -19.41
CA ARG A 126 17.87 -15.90 -18.91
C ARG A 126 17.74 -15.83 -17.39
N ALA A 127 16.80 -16.61 -16.84
CA ALA A 127 16.56 -16.71 -15.40
C ALA A 127 17.82 -17.14 -14.61
N GLY A 128 18.70 -17.98 -15.20
CA GLY A 128 19.96 -18.38 -14.59
C GLY A 128 21.06 -17.30 -14.59
N GLY A 129 20.82 -16.18 -15.27
CA GLY A 129 21.80 -15.10 -15.39
C GLY A 129 22.98 -15.41 -16.30
N THR A 130 23.98 -14.52 -16.30
CA THR A 130 25.29 -14.66 -16.95
C THR A 130 26.38 -14.21 -15.99
N ALA A 131 27.66 -14.32 -16.37
CA ALA A 131 28.76 -13.80 -15.57
C ALA A 131 28.64 -12.28 -15.30
N GLU A 132 28.10 -11.53 -16.26
CA GLU A 132 28.02 -10.07 -16.26
C GLU A 132 26.62 -9.54 -15.86
N TRP A 133 25.61 -10.37 -15.89
CA TRP A 133 24.25 -10.02 -15.48
C TRP A 133 23.66 -11.11 -14.58
N ARG A 134 23.35 -10.76 -13.34
CA ARG A 134 22.82 -11.70 -12.35
C ARG A 134 21.42 -11.27 -11.93
N PRO A 135 20.45 -12.20 -11.91
CA PRO A 135 19.15 -11.93 -11.34
C PRO A 135 19.26 -11.64 -9.84
N LEU A 136 18.35 -10.83 -9.35
CA LEU A 136 18.19 -10.49 -7.94
C LEU A 136 17.20 -11.45 -7.28
N PRO A 137 17.28 -11.67 -5.96
CA PRO A 137 16.25 -12.39 -5.24
C PRO A 137 14.89 -11.74 -5.46
N ALA A 138 13.94 -12.51 -5.95
CA ALA A 138 12.61 -12.05 -6.28
C ALA A 138 11.54 -12.98 -5.72
N HIS A 139 10.37 -12.43 -5.43
CA HIS A 139 9.23 -13.18 -4.92
C HIS A 139 7.94 -12.70 -5.60
N ASP A 140 7.06 -13.63 -5.94
CA ASP A 140 5.71 -13.35 -6.43
C ASP A 140 4.70 -13.99 -5.48
N ASP A 141 3.91 -13.18 -4.82
CA ASP A 141 2.90 -13.65 -3.87
C ASP A 141 1.50 -13.84 -4.51
N GLY A 142 1.43 -13.72 -5.84
CA GLY A 142 0.19 -13.82 -6.63
C GLY A 142 -0.63 -12.52 -6.69
N VAL A 143 -0.28 -11.51 -5.89
CA VAL A 143 -0.88 -10.16 -5.90
C VAL A 143 0.15 -9.11 -6.28
N LEU A 144 1.31 -9.17 -5.63
CA LEU A 144 2.44 -8.27 -5.81
C LEU A 144 3.70 -9.04 -6.20
N THR A 145 4.60 -8.36 -6.87
CA THR A 145 5.98 -8.80 -7.11
C THR A 145 6.94 -8.01 -6.24
N TRP A 146 7.95 -8.70 -5.73
CA TRP A 146 8.93 -8.21 -4.79
C TRP A 146 10.33 -8.44 -5.28
N VAL A 147 11.23 -7.54 -4.91
CA VAL A 147 12.68 -7.68 -5.11
C VAL A 147 13.40 -7.43 -3.78
N ARG A 148 14.45 -8.19 -3.52
CA ARG A 148 15.32 -7.95 -2.37
C ARG A 148 16.58 -7.20 -2.82
N LEU A 149 16.84 -6.08 -2.15
CA LEU A 149 17.99 -5.21 -2.42
C LEU A 149 18.77 -5.02 -1.11
N ASP A 150 19.75 -5.89 -0.88
CA ASP A 150 20.44 -5.96 0.41
C ASP A 150 21.31 -4.72 0.68
N ALA A 151 21.94 -4.17 -0.37
CA ALA A 151 22.78 -2.97 -0.24
C ALA A 151 21.95 -1.71 0.08
N GLU A 152 20.77 -1.58 -0.51
CA GLU A 152 19.87 -0.43 -0.35
C GLU A 152 18.98 -0.55 0.88
N GLY A 153 18.66 -1.78 1.29
CA GLY A 153 17.85 -2.05 2.47
C GLY A 153 18.59 -1.80 3.77
N GLY A 154 19.85 -2.20 3.84
CA GLY A 154 20.72 -1.98 4.99
C GLY A 154 20.30 -2.74 6.27
N GLU A 155 19.51 -3.80 6.11
CA GLU A 155 19.03 -4.67 7.19
C GLU A 155 19.56 -6.09 7.02
N GLU A 156 19.37 -6.93 8.04
CA GLU A 156 19.58 -8.36 7.90
C GLU A 156 18.57 -8.91 6.87
N PRO A 157 19.04 -9.55 5.78
CA PRO A 157 18.15 -10.03 4.74
C PRO A 157 17.35 -11.24 5.20
N THR A 158 16.07 -11.27 4.82
CA THR A 158 15.20 -12.44 5.04
C THR A 158 15.04 -13.24 3.76
N GLU A 159 14.73 -14.53 3.89
CA GLU A 159 14.48 -15.40 2.73
C GLU A 159 13.26 -14.95 1.92
N ARG A 160 12.23 -14.44 2.59
CA ARG A 160 10.96 -14.01 1.99
C ARG A 160 10.54 -12.64 2.54
N PRO A 161 9.72 -11.89 1.78
CA PRO A 161 9.13 -10.65 2.27
C PRO A 161 8.19 -10.90 3.45
N VAL A 162 8.02 -9.88 4.28
CA VAL A 162 7.00 -9.86 5.34
C VAL A 162 5.64 -9.69 4.68
N LEU A 163 4.90 -10.78 4.55
CA LEU A 163 3.56 -10.77 3.94
C LEU A 163 2.48 -10.67 5.02
N PRO A 164 1.52 -9.74 4.89
CA PRO A 164 0.37 -9.71 5.77
C PRO A 164 -0.52 -10.93 5.54
N ALA A 165 -1.25 -11.34 6.58
CA ALA A 165 -2.24 -12.38 6.43
C ALA A 165 -3.36 -11.91 5.47
N ARG A 166 -3.68 -12.72 4.46
CA ARG A 166 -4.65 -12.44 3.41
C ARG A 166 -5.76 -13.50 3.37
N PRO A 167 -6.96 -13.17 2.87
CA PRO A 167 -7.92 -14.21 2.50
C PRO A 167 -7.37 -15.05 1.35
N GLY A 168 -7.76 -16.31 1.27
CA GLY A 168 -7.34 -17.21 0.18
C GLY A 168 -7.68 -16.63 -1.20
N LEU A 169 -6.69 -16.48 -2.07
CA LEU A 169 -6.82 -15.81 -3.37
C LEU A 169 -7.82 -16.51 -4.30
N GLY A 170 -7.97 -17.83 -4.18
CA GLY A 170 -9.00 -18.59 -4.93
C GLY A 170 -10.43 -18.17 -4.60
N GLY A 171 -10.68 -17.63 -3.40
CA GLY A 171 -11.97 -17.12 -2.93
C GLY A 171 -12.12 -15.61 -2.96
N ALA A 172 -11.12 -14.87 -3.41
CA ALA A 172 -11.07 -13.41 -3.35
C ALA A 172 -11.00 -12.74 -4.73
N VAL A 173 -11.26 -11.43 -4.76
CA VAL A 173 -10.94 -10.57 -5.90
C VAL A 173 -9.84 -9.61 -5.47
N ALA A 174 -8.68 -9.70 -6.12
CA ALA A 174 -7.54 -8.83 -5.86
C ALA A 174 -7.36 -7.79 -6.97
N ALA A 175 -7.11 -6.54 -6.58
CA ALA A 175 -6.79 -5.44 -7.49
C ALA A 175 -5.65 -4.61 -6.90
N VAL A 176 -4.75 -4.12 -7.76
CA VAL A 176 -3.62 -3.27 -7.36
C VAL A 176 -3.69 -1.96 -8.12
N ALA A 177 -3.61 -0.85 -7.40
CA ALA A 177 -3.35 0.48 -7.96
C ALA A 177 -1.91 0.88 -7.65
N ARG A 178 -1.25 1.56 -8.60
CA ARG A 178 0.10 2.11 -8.43
C ARG A 178 0.11 3.58 -8.83
N LEU A 179 0.59 4.42 -7.96
CA LEU A 179 0.79 5.85 -8.16
C LEU A 179 2.18 6.25 -7.69
N GLU A 180 2.63 7.42 -8.09
CA GLU A 180 3.92 7.97 -7.65
C GLU A 180 3.73 9.39 -7.13
N GLY A 181 4.49 9.75 -6.08
CA GLY A 181 4.49 11.07 -5.49
C GLY A 181 5.89 11.55 -5.11
N VAL A 182 6.01 12.86 -4.88
CA VAL A 182 7.25 13.53 -4.40
C VAL A 182 7.23 13.55 -2.88
N CYS A 183 7.56 12.42 -2.29
CA CYS A 183 7.61 12.25 -0.84
C CYS A 183 8.51 11.07 -0.48
N GLU A 184 8.78 10.90 0.80
CA GLU A 184 9.45 9.70 1.33
C GLU A 184 8.43 8.63 1.71
N PRO A 185 8.83 7.33 1.75
CA PRO A 185 7.94 6.25 2.20
C PRO A 185 7.31 6.50 3.57
N SER A 186 8.03 7.15 4.46
CA SER A 186 7.56 7.51 5.81
C SER A 186 6.38 8.50 5.81
N ASP A 187 6.23 9.32 4.77
CA ASP A 187 5.10 10.25 4.64
C ASP A 187 3.83 9.51 4.21
N VAL A 188 3.97 8.51 3.36
CA VAL A 188 2.88 7.59 2.97
C VAL A 188 2.40 6.77 4.17
N VAL A 189 3.34 6.19 4.92
CA VAL A 189 3.01 5.42 6.13
C VAL A 189 2.31 6.31 7.16
N ALA A 190 2.80 7.53 7.39
CA ALA A 190 2.18 8.45 8.34
C ALA A 190 0.78 8.90 7.91
N ASN A 191 0.53 9.10 6.61
CA ASN A 191 -0.81 9.37 6.09
C ASN A 191 -1.77 8.21 6.40
N ARG A 192 -1.36 6.96 6.16
CA ARG A 192 -2.19 5.78 6.41
C ARG A 192 -2.41 5.49 7.90
N LEU A 193 -1.55 5.99 8.78
CA LEU A 193 -1.69 5.91 10.24
C LEU A 193 -2.45 7.10 10.85
N ASP A 194 -3.04 7.93 10.00
CA ASP A 194 -3.98 8.97 10.38
C ASP A 194 -5.41 8.60 9.94
N PRO A 195 -6.16 7.78 10.68
CA PRO A 195 -7.50 7.39 10.25
C PRO A 195 -8.51 8.54 10.35
N TRP A 196 -8.22 9.59 11.13
CA TRP A 196 -9.16 10.70 11.38
C TRP A 196 -9.43 11.56 10.14
N HIS A 197 -8.48 11.64 9.19
CA HIS A 197 -8.69 12.42 7.96
C HIS A 197 -9.72 11.77 7.02
N GLY A 198 -9.92 10.44 7.11
CA GLY A 198 -10.59 9.63 6.10
C GLY A 198 -11.97 10.16 5.69
N SER A 199 -12.85 10.49 6.64
CA SER A 199 -14.20 10.99 6.31
C SER A 199 -14.24 12.47 5.92
N TRP A 200 -13.23 13.25 6.31
CA TRP A 200 -13.08 14.65 5.93
C TRP A 200 -12.45 14.82 4.55
N PHE A 201 -11.38 14.09 4.31
CA PHE A 201 -10.59 14.22 3.09
C PHE A 201 -11.20 13.41 1.93
N HIS A 202 -11.89 12.29 2.26
CA HIS A 202 -12.53 11.40 1.28
C HIS A 202 -14.05 11.26 1.51
N PRO A 203 -14.83 12.36 1.52
CA PRO A 203 -16.26 12.31 1.81
C PRO A 203 -17.06 11.54 0.76
N TYR A 204 -16.47 11.29 -0.40
CA TYR A 204 -17.05 10.48 -1.47
C TYR A 204 -16.91 8.97 -1.23
N SER A 205 -15.99 8.54 -0.36
CA SER A 205 -15.72 7.13 -0.04
C SER A 205 -16.13 6.74 1.36
N PHE A 206 -15.99 7.64 2.34
CA PHE A 206 -16.19 7.35 3.75
C PHE A 206 -17.19 8.29 4.42
N THR A 207 -17.86 7.77 5.43
CA THR A 207 -18.71 8.54 6.32
C THR A 207 -18.85 7.83 7.67
N ARG A 208 -19.35 8.56 8.69
CA ARG A 208 -19.55 8.03 10.03
C ARG A 208 -18.29 7.34 10.57
N LEU A 209 -17.14 7.94 10.31
CA LEU A 209 -15.88 7.42 10.79
C LEU A 209 -15.69 7.80 12.26
N THR A 210 -15.44 6.80 13.09
CA THR A 210 -15.10 6.95 14.50
C THR A 210 -13.89 6.08 14.81
N VAL A 211 -12.83 6.67 15.36
CA VAL A 211 -11.68 5.92 15.83
C VAL A 211 -12.02 5.38 17.23
N VAL A 212 -12.19 4.05 17.32
CA VAL A 212 -12.57 3.37 18.58
C VAL A 212 -11.37 2.95 19.40
N HIS A 213 -10.20 2.80 18.75
CA HIS A 213 -8.92 2.58 19.41
C HIS A 213 -7.81 3.27 18.62
N ALA A 214 -6.90 3.91 19.34
CA ALA A 214 -5.65 4.43 18.81
C ALA A 214 -4.52 4.11 19.82
N PRO A 215 -3.33 3.70 19.34
CA PRO A 215 -2.24 3.34 20.24
C PRO A 215 -1.77 4.56 21.03
N SER A 216 -1.25 4.34 22.23
CA SER A 216 -0.59 5.40 22.99
C SER A 216 0.74 5.80 22.32
N THR A 217 1.33 6.91 22.73
CA THR A 217 2.67 7.31 22.26
C THR A 217 3.77 6.33 22.69
N THR A 218 3.50 5.52 23.73
CA THR A 218 4.40 4.52 24.31
C THR A 218 3.90 3.08 24.07
N ALA A 219 2.97 2.88 23.14
CA ALA A 219 2.43 1.55 22.84
C ALA A 219 3.53 0.57 22.43
N THR A 220 3.35 -0.69 22.81
CA THR A 220 4.17 -1.83 22.37
C THR A 220 3.53 -2.52 21.17
N ASP A 221 4.23 -3.47 20.55
CA ASP A 221 3.77 -4.13 19.30
C ASP A 221 2.37 -4.75 19.40
N GLY A 222 2.00 -5.31 20.54
CA GLY A 222 0.68 -5.92 20.73
C GLY A 222 -0.49 -4.93 20.70
N ASP A 223 -0.24 -3.66 21.01
CA ASP A 223 -1.24 -2.59 21.04
C ASP A 223 -1.04 -1.53 19.93
N ASP A 224 -0.05 -1.73 19.03
CA ASP A 224 0.28 -0.78 17.96
C ASP A 224 -0.65 -0.94 16.75
N ARG A 225 -1.93 -0.62 16.98
CA ARG A 225 -2.99 -0.70 15.98
C ARG A 225 -3.99 0.43 16.14
N PHE A 226 -4.59 0.82 15.03
CA PHE A 226 -5.78 1.69 15.05
C PHE A 226 -7.00 0.85 14.71
N VAL A 227 -8.11 1.10 15.39
CA VAL A 227 -9.40 0.45 15.08
C VAL A 227 -10.43 1.53 14.81
N VAL A 228 -11.14 1.40 13.71
CA VAL A 228 -12.15 2.37 13.30
C VAL A 228 -13.48 1.70 12.98
N ASP A 229 -14.56 2.36 13.34
CA ASP A 229 -15.88 2.12 12.76
C ASP A 229 -16.09 3.11 11.64
N VAL A 230 -16.38 2.64 10.43
CA VAL A 230 -16.54 3.47 9.26
C VAL A 230 -17.61 2.91 8.34
N THR A 231 -18.30 3.78 7.61
CA THR A 231 -19.23 3.37 6.56
C THR A 231 -18.62 3.69 5.20
N PHE A 232 -18.31 2.65 4.40
CA PHE A 232 -17.92 2.80 3.01
C PHE A 232 -19.11 3.19 2.14
N ARG A 233 -18.97 4.22 1.33
CA ARG A 233 -20.00 4.62 0.37
C ARG A 233 -19.99 3.70 -0.85
N VAL A 234 -21.16 3.16 -1.18
CA VAL A 234 -21.40 2.39 -2.40
C VAL A 234 -22.35 3.11 -3.38
N GLY A 235 -22.63 4.38 -3.09
CA GLY A 235 -23.49 5.25 -3.89
C GLY A 235 -23.87 6.52 -3.14
N PRO A 236 -24.66 7.41 -3.76
CA PRO A 236 -25.01 8.71 -3.17
C PRO A 236 -25.74 8.62 -1.82
N ARG A 237 -26.51 7.56 -1.62
CA ARG A 237 -27.38 7.39 -0.43
C ARG A 237 -27.21 6.02 0.24
N LEU A 238 -26.20 5.25 -0.16
CA LEU A 238 -25.98 3.90 0.33
C LEU A 238 -24.57 3.76 0.89
N GLY A 239 -24.43 2.99 1.94
CA GLY A 239 -23.14 2.71 2.57
C GLY A 239 -23.09 1.35 3.23
N VAL A 240 -21.90 0.84 3.40
CA VAL A 240 -21.59 -0.44 4.04
C VAL A 240 -20.79 -0.15 5.30
N PRO A 241 -21.39 -0.28 6.49
CA PRO A 241 -20.68 -0.10 7.75
C PRO A 241 -19.78 -1.31 8.03
N VAL A 242 -18.56 -1.02 8.46
CA VAL A 242 -17.57 -2.02 8.85
C VAL A 242 -16.75 -1.53 10.03
N ARG A 243 -16.11 -2.48 10.73
CA ARG A 243 -14.99 -2.20 11.61
C ARG A 243 -13.71 -2.62 10.92
N ALA A 244 -12.74 -1.71 10.87
CA ALA A 244 -11.45 -1.96 10.27
C ALA A 244 -10.32 -1.73 11.27
N GLU A 245 -9.26 -2.53 11.15
CA GLU A 245 -8.04 -2.43 11.94
C GLU A 245 -6.88 -2.07 11.02
N PHE A 246 -6.01 -1.14 11.46
CA PHE A 246 -4.80 -0.74 10.75
C PHE A 246 -3.59 -1.18 11.55
N THR A 247 -2.65 -1.87 10.88
CA THR A 247 -1.38 -2.33 11.43
C THR A 247 -0.23 -2.10 10.46
N CYS A 248 1.00 -2.11 10.96
CA CYS A 248 2.21 -2.03 10.13
C CYS A 248 3.04 -3.30 10.32
N PRO A 249 3.00 -4.29 9.43
CA PRO A 249 3.80 -5.51 9.57
C PRO A 249 5.31 -5.26 9.36
N GLU A 250 5.68 -4.27 8.54
CA GLU A 250 7.06 -3.83 8.30
C GLU A 250 7.09 -2.32 8.02
N ARG A 251 8.27 -1.74 7.90
CA ARG A 251 8.51 -0.27 7.86
C ARG A 251 7.84 0.51 6.73
N ARG A 252 7.46 -0.14 5.64
CA ARG A 252 6.90 0.50 4.44
C ARG A 252 5.49 0.03 4.11
N THR A 253 4.91 -0.84 4.95
CA THR A 253 3.60 -1.42 4.68
C THR A 253 2.62 -1.09 5.79
N VAL A 254 1.45 -0.59 5.40
CA VAL A 254 0.29 -0.44 6.28
C VAL A 254 -0.83 -1.33 5.75
N VAL A 255 -1.41 -2.11 6.64
CA VAL A 255 -2.51 -3.04 6.33
C VAL A 255 -3.77 -2.59 7.02
N MET A 256 -4.82 -2.34 6.26
CA MET A 256 -6.18 -2.23 6.76
C MET A 256 -6.88 -3.57 6.59
N ARG A 257 -7.43 -4.12 7.65
CA ARG A 257 -8.21 -5.35 7.65
C ARG A 257 -9.64 -5.07 8.11
N ILE A 258 -10.63 -5.56 7.40
CA ILE A 258 -12.01 -5.57 7.89
C ILE A 258 -12.12 -6.69 8.92
N VAL A 259 -12.36 -6.33 10.19
CA VAL A 259 -12.45 -7.27 11.31
C VAL A 259 -13.88 -7.56 11.72
N SER A 260 -14.85 -6.77 11.24
CA SER A 260 -16.28 -7.02 11.45
C SER A 260 -17.12 -6.28 10.40
N GLY A 261 -18.22 -6.87 9.99
CA GLY A 261 -19.14 -6.32 8.99
C GLY A 261 -19.06 -7.04 7.65
N GLU A 262 -19.58 -6.41 6.60
CA GLU A 262 -19.52 -6.96 5.24
C GLU A 262 -18.09 -6.95 4.72
N GLY A 263 -17.67 -8.08 4.12
CA GLY A 263 -16.30 -8.23 3.64
C GLY A 263 -15.28 -8.55 4.75
N GLU A 264 -15.73 -9.03 5.90
CA GLU A 264 -14.84 -9.48 6.99
C GLU A 264 -13.75 -10.42 6.46
N GLY A 265 -12.50 -10.13 6.85
CA GLY A 265 -11.30 -10.79 6.34
C GLY A 265 -10.69 -10.14 5.09
N SER A 266 -11.40 -9.23 4.40
CA SER A 266 -10.81 -8.42 3.33
C SER A 266 -9.67 -7.55 3.85
N VAL A 267 -8.64 -7.34 3.02
CA VAL A 267 -7.50 -6.50 3.36
C VAL A 267 -7.21 -5.46 2.28
N VAL A 268 -6.72 -4.32 2.70
CA VAL A 268 -6.12 -3.31 1.84
C VAL A 268 -4.70 -3.08 2.34
N GLU A 269 -3.74 -3.38 1.49
CA GLU A 269 -2.32 -3.24 1.79
C GLU A 269 -1.77 -2.03 1.04
N THR A 270 -1.14 -1.13 1.75
CA THR A 270 -0.44 0.01 1.19
C THR A 270 1.05 -0.20 1.34
N HIS A 271 1.76 -0.30 0.23
CA HIS A 271 3.21 -0.45 0.19
C HIS A 271 3.84 0.83 -0.37
N ALA A 272 4.75 1.43 0.39
CA ALA A 272 5.46 2.65 0.03
C ALA A 272 6.89 2.30 -0.42
N THR A 273 7.10 2.23 -1.73
CA THR A 273 8.40 1.83 -2.30
C THR A 273 9.18 3.05 -2.75
N PRO A 274 10.38 3.31 -2.18
CA PRO A 274 11.23 4.39 -2.64
C PRO A 274 11.69 4.12 -4.07
N LEU A 275 11.58 5.11 -4.96
CA LEU A 275 12.05 5.00 -6.34
C LEU A 275 13.47 5.57 -6.53
N GLY A 276 13.94 6.35 -5.57
CA GLY A 276 15.14 7.17 -5.67
C GLY A 276 14.79 8.64 -5.98
N PRO A 277 15.80 9.49 -6.15
CA PRO A 277 15.61 10.89 -6.47
C PRO A 277 15.07 11.06 -7.90
N GLY A 278 14.14 12.01 -8.08
CA GLY A 278 13.73 12.48 -9.38
C GLY A 278 14.80 13.34 -10.05
N ARG A 279 14.53 13.83 -11.26
CA ARG A 279 15.46 14.73 -11.98
C ARG A 279 15.71 16.04 -11.23
N ASP A 280 14.79 16.42 -10.36
CA ASP A 280 14.85 17.59 -9.49
C ASP A 280 15.56 17.32 -8.14
N GLY A 281 16.15 16.13 -7.97
CA GLY A 281 16.84 15.70 -6.75
C GLY A 281 15.90 15.34 -5.59
N ARG A 282 14.58 15.55 -5.72
CA ARG A 282 13.63 15.23 -4.66
C ARG A 282 13.28 13.73 -4.61
N PRO A 283 13.02 13.17 -3.43
CA PRO A 283 12.67 11.76 -3.31
C PRO A 283 11.34 11.46 -4.00
N ARG A 284 11.27 10.32 -4.64
CA ARG A 284 10.07 9.77 -5.27
C ARG A 284 9.69 8.47 -4.59
N THR A 285 8.42 8.31 -4.33
CA THR A 285 7.85 7.09 -3.74
C THR A 285 6.72 6.56 -4.62
N ALA A 286 6.77 5.27 -4.94
CA ALA A 286 5.63 4.56 -5.50
C ALA A 286 4.76 4.04 -4.36
N VAL A 287 3.47 4.30 -4.46
CA VAL A 287 2.45 3.70 -3.61
C VAL A 287 1.78 2.57 -4.39
N LEU A 288 1.88 1.36 -3.88
CA LEU A 288 1.14 0.21 -4.39
C LEU A 288 0.04 -0.12 -3.38
N GLU A 289 -1.22 0.07 -3.79
CA GLU A 289 -2.35 -0.33 -2.97
C GLU A 289 -2.98 -1.60 -3.51
N ALA A 290 -2.82 -2.68 -2.77
CA ALA A 290 -3.40 -3.98 -3.06
C ALA A 290 -4.66 -4.19 -2.23
N THR A 291 -5.82 -4.20 -2.88
CA THR A 291 -7.11 -4.52 -2.25
C THR A 291 -7.45 -5.97 -2.55
N ILE A 292 -7.56 -6.79 -1.52
CA ILE A 292 -7.95 -8.20 -1.62
C ILE A 292 -9.30 -8.36 -0.90
N ALA A 293 -10.36 -8.38 -1.69
CA ALA A 293 -11.73 -8.42 -1.20
C ALA A 293 -12.27 -9.85 -1.16
N THR A 294 -12.96 -10.18 -0.09
CA THR A 294 -13.68 -11.42 0.09
C THR A 294 -15.04 -11.17 0.72
N SER A 295 -15.99 -12.07 0.53
CA SER A 295 -17.28 -12.07 1.23
C SER A 295 -17.84 -13.48 1.31
N ARG A 296 -18.54 -13.77 2.41
CA ARG A 296 -19.25 -15.03 2.60
C ARG A 296 -20.63 -15.03 1.93
N ARG A 297 -21.04 -13.95 1.29
CA ARG A 297 -22.36 -13.83 0.66
C ARG A 297 -22.42 -14.55 -0.68
N PRO A 298 -23.53 -15.23 -1.00
CA PRO A 298 -23.69 -15.92 -2.29
C PRO A 298 -23.46 -15.01 -3.50
N GLY A 299 -23.88 -13.74 -3.44
CA GLY A 299 -23.66 -12.75 -4.50
C GLY A 299 -22.19 -12.45 -4.80
N PHE A 300 -21.26 -12.74 -3.90
CA PHE A 300 -19.83 -12.56 -4.14
C PHE A 300 -19.28 -13.50 -5.22
N THR A 301 -19.90 -14.68 -5.40
CA THR A 301 -19.56 -15.59 -6.49
C THR A 301 -19.78 -14.93 -7.86
N VAL A 302 -20.85 -14.14 -8.01
CA VAL A 302 -21.10 -13.36 -9.23
C VAL A 302 -20.03 -12.29 -9.40
N ALA A 303 -19.65 -11.56 -8.34
CA ALA A 303 -18.58 -10.57 -8.38
C ALA A 303 -17.23 -11.23 -8.81
N ARG A 304 -16.94 -12.44 -8.35
CA ARG A 304 -15.77 -13.21 -8.79
C ARG A 304 -15.84 -13.58 -10.28
N GLY A 305 -16.99 -13.99 -10.77
CA GLY A 305 -17.22 -14.23 -12.20
C GLY A 305 -16.99 -12.99 -13.06
N LEU A 306 -17.31 -11.80 -12.51
CA LEU A 306 -17.10 -10.50 -13.12
C LEU A 306 -15.77 -9.84 -12.69
N ALA A 307 -14.82 -10.61 -12.21
CA ALA A 307 -13.56 -10.12 -11.65
C ALA A 307 -12.81 -9.08 -12.52
N PRO A 308 -12.74 -9.15 -13.84
CA PRO A 308 -12.09 -8.10 -14.64
C PRO A 308 -12.73 -6.72 -14.44
N VAL A 309 -14.06 -6.64 -14.43
CA VAL A 309 -14.81 -5.40 -14.23
C VAL A 309 -14.66 -4.91 -12.78
N VAL A 310 -14.83 -5.83 -11.82
CA VAL A 310 -14.69 -5.51 -10.38
C VAL A 310 -13.28 -4.98 -10.08
N ARG A 311 -12.24 -5.61 -10.59
CA ARG A 311 -10.85 -5.14 -10.46
C ARG A 311 -10.64 -3.75 -11.03
N ALA A 312 -11.21 -3.47 -12.20
CA ALA A 312 -11.10 -2.14 -12.81
C ALA A 312 -11.77 -1.07 -11.93
N ALA A 313 -12.94 -1.38 -11.35
CA ALA A 313 -13.65 -0.49 -10.44
C ALA A 313 -12.87 -0.28 -9.12
N MET A 314 -12.36 -1.36 -8.51
CA MET A 314 -11.52 -1.30 -7.31
C MET A 314 -10.27 -0.46 -7.54
N ARG A 315 -9.57 -0.69 -8.66
CA ARG A 315 -8.37 0.09 -9.01
C ARG A 315 -8.69 1.56 -9.22
N ARG A 316 -9.81 1.90 -9.87
CA ARG A 316 -10.24 3.30 -10.02
C ARG A 316 -10.54 3.96 -8.68
N ALA A 317 -11.22 3.26 -7.78
CA ALA A 317 -11.51 3.75 -6.44
C ALA A 317 -10.23 4.01 -5.64
N ALA A 318 -9.31 3.05 -5.61
CA ALA A 318 -8.00 3.20 -4.96
C ALA A 318 -7.17 4.34 -5.58
N THR A 319 -7.14 4.44 -6.93
CA THR A 319 -6.44 5.53 -7.62
C THR A 319 -7.02 6.90 -7.26
N ARG A 320 -8.34 7.02 -7.11
CA ARG A 320 -8.98 8.28 -6.71
C ARG A 320 -8.59 8.67 -5.29
N LEU A 321 -8.64 7.73 -4.34
CA LEU A 321 -8.21 7.94 -2.95
C LEU A 321 -6.76 8.40 -2.89
N TRP A 322 -5.87 7.67 -3.57
CA TRP A 322 -4.44 7.95 -3.52
C TRP A 322 -4.01 9.22 -4.23
N ARG A 323 -4.80 9.78 -5.13
CA ARG A 323 -4.53 11.14 -5.65
C ARG A 323 -4.64 12.19 -4.55
N ASP A 324 -5.63 12.06 -3.69
CA ASP A 324 -5.81 12.96 -2.55
C ASP A 324 -4.76 12.68 -1.47
N ASP A 325 -4.54 11.41 -1.13
CA ASP A 325 -3.58 10.98 -0.09
C ASP A 325 -2.14 11.31 -0.46
N LEU A 326 -1.77 11.27 -1.73
CA LEU A 326 -0.46 11.73 -2.19
C LEU A 326 -0.29 13.23 -1.97
N ALA A 327 -1.32 14.05 -2.21
CA ALA A 327 -1.23 15.48 -1.91
C ALA A 327 -0.97 15.74 -0.41
N TYR A 328 -1.56 14.94 0.49
CA TYR A 328 -1.25 14.95 1.91
C TYR A 328 0.21 14.55 2.18
N ALA A 329 0.68 13.44 1.63
CA ALA A 329 2.04 12.93 1.83
C ALA A 329 3.11 13.91 1.29
N GLU A 330 2.88 14.47 0.10
CA GLU A 330 3.75 15.48 -0.53
C GLU A 330 3.80 16.77 0.29
N ARG A 331 2.65 17.23 0.82
CA ARG A 331 2.62 18.40 1.69
C ARG A 331 3.39 18.17 2.98
N ARG A 332 3.22 16.99 3.59
CA ARG A 332 3.96 16.59 4.78
C ARG A 332 5.47 16.58 4.53
N TYR A 333 5.91 15.98 3.42
CA TYR A 333 7.31 16.00 2.99
C TYR A 333 7.83 17.43 2.84
N ALA A 334 7.12 18.28 2.09
CA ALA A 334 7.55 19.66 1.83
C ALA A 334 7.74 20.48 3.12
N LEU A 335 6.85 20.33 4.10
CA LEU A 335 6.96 21.00 5.39
C LEU A 335 8.19 20.54 6.17
N ARG A 336 8.43 19.24 6.25
CA ARG A 336 9.60 18.67 6.93
C ARG A 336 10.92 19.10 6.25
N ALA A 337 10.97 19.10 4.93
CA ALA A 337 12.14 19.51 4.17
C ALA A 337 12.48 21.01 4.41
N ALA A 338 11.47 21.88 4.43
CA ALA A 338 11.63 23.29 4.73
C ALA A 338 12.17 23.53 6.16
N GLU A 339 11.65 22.79 7.15
CA GLU A 339 12.13 22.88 8.54
C GLU A 339 13.60 22.42 8.69
N ALA A 340 14.01 21.39 7.94
CA ALA A 340 15.37 20.89 7.95
C ALA A 340 16.35 21.90 7.33
N GLY A 341 15.98 22.53 6.19
CA GLY A 341 16.77 23.59 5.52
C GLY A 341 16.97 24.81 6.42
N GLY A 342 15.89 25.31 7.04
CA GLY A 342 15.96 26.46 7.93
C GLY A 342 16.72 26.22 9.25
N ARG A 343 16.95 24.98 9.65
CA ARG A 343 17.84 24.63 10.78
C ARG A 343 19.31 24.62 10.39
N SER A 344 19.63 24.18 9.18
CA SER A 344 21.00 24.17 8.65
C SER A 344 21.55 25.60 8.50
N GLU A 345 20.73 26.54 8.04
CA GLU A 345 21.13 27.95 7.89
C GLU A 345 21.36 28.65 9.23
N ARG A 346 20.59 28.30 10.28
CA ARG A 346 20.78 28.91 11.64
C ARG A 346 21.90 28.28 12.46
N GLY A 347 22.47 27.17 12.05
CA GLY A 347 23.60 26.53 12.71
C GLY A 347 24.97 27.00 12.18
N HIS A 348 25.00 27.90 11.20
CA HIS A 348 26.22 28.44 10.59
C HIS A 348 26.41 29.94 10.89
N THR A 349 25.55 30.52 11.71
CA THR A 349 25.70 31.91 12.26
C THR A 349 25.99 31.84 13.75
#